data_d945e085baf4c39a467864fa5af9b2ee
#
_entry.id   d945e085baf4c39a467864fa5af9b2ee
#
_cell.length_a   1.000
_cell.length_b   1.000
_cell.length_c   1.000
_cell.angle_alpha   90.00
_cell.angle_beta   90.00
_cell.angle_gamma   90.00
#
_symmetry.space_group_name_H-M   'P 1'
#
loop_
_entity.id
_entity.type
_entity.pdbx_description
1 polymer ?
#
loop_
_entity_poly.entity_id
_entity_poly.type
_entity_poly.pdbx_seq_one_letter_code
_entity_poly.pdbx_strand_id
1 'polypeptide(L)'
;LGDVYKRQILDAVATAPATVVLALDFDGTLAPIVDDPAASTMAQESREAMSRMDGKLAAMAIVTGREVAAVRRMTAVDQQPGLEHLVVLGQYGVERYDAASGVLRDPEVPEAVRLAKGRLEELAEELGREDPRDKGCWIEDKGRAVALHTRRASDPTHALATAVPRVREIATDLDLHCEDGRNIIEVKSAVTTKAQALRELIDEVEPQILIMCGDDLGDVPALEVVAEWINAGHPGARVVSFSGEQPLMADYADVICDQTEGISAFLRDLADRVCVEM
;
A
#
# COMPACT_ATOMS: atom_id res chain seq x y z
N LEU A 1 8.15 25.61 8.04
CA LEU A 1 7.23 25.53 6.88
C LEU A 1 6.19 24.43 7.11
N GLY A 2 6.56 23.24 7.58
CA GLY A 2 5.64 22.11 7.80
C GLY A 2 4.50 22.40 8.78
N ASP A 3 4.75 23.09 9.88
CA ASP A 3 3.72 23.43 10.87
C ASP A 3 2.67 24.43 10.33
N VAL A 4 3.10 25.36 9.46
CA VAL A 4 2.17 26.32 8.83
C VAL A 4 1.29 25.58 7.83
N TYR A 5 1.87 24.71 7.00
CA TYR A 5 1.15 23.94 6.03
C TYR A 5 0.17 22.95 6.69
N LYS A 6 0.63 22.25 7.75
CA LYS A 6 -0.22 21.39 8.56
C LYS A 6 -1.46 22.14 9.06
N ARG A 7 -1.28 23.36 9.59
CA ARG A 7 -2.40 24.18 10.07
C ARG A 7 -3.36 24.55 8.95
N GLN A 8 -2.85 24.94 7.78
CA GLN A 8 -3.67 25.31 6.64
C GLN A 8 -4.55 24.14 6.15
N ILE A 9 -3.99 22.92 6.05
CA ILE A 9 -4.79 21.76 5.64
C ILE A 9 -5.82 21.38 6.70
N LEU A 10 -5.48 21.44 7.99
CA LEU A 10 -6.42 21.20 9.08
C LEU A 10 -7.58 22.21 9.07
N ASP A 11 -7.32 23.47 8.78
CA ASP A 11 -8.35 24.52 8.69
C ASP A 11 -9.25 24.29 7.42
N ALA A 12 -8.68 23.87 6.30
CA ALA A 12 -9.44 23.50 5.11
C ALA A 12 -10.38 22.31 5.39
N VAL A 13 -9.87 21.26 6.05
CA VAL A 13 -10.67 20.10 6.45
C VAL A 13 -11.82 20.50 7.39
N ALA A 14 -11.57 21.37 8.37
CA ALA A 14 -12.60 21.84 9.28
C ALA A 14 -13.76 22.55 8.57
N THR A 15 -13.47 23.20 7.42
CA THR A 15 -14.48 23.95 6.65
C THR A 15 -15.39 23.03 5.81
N ALA A 16 -14.85 21.92 5.29
CA ALA A 16 -15.57 21.04 4.35
C ALA A 16 -15.20 19.54 4.56
N PRO A 17 -15.41 18.97 5.74
CA PRO A 17 -14.98 17.60 6.04
C PRO A 17 -15.59 16.55 5.08
N ALA A 18 -16.85 16.71 4.70
CA ALA A 18 -17.55 15.80 3.80
C ALA A 18 -17.02 15.79 2.34
N THR A 19 -16.04 16.65 2.02
CA THR A 19 -15.38 16.68 0.70
C THR A 19 -13.95 16.15 0.72
N VAL A 20 -13.51 15.57 1.85
CA VAL A 20 -12.15 15.09 2.06
C VAL A 20 -12.03 13.63 1.68
N VAL A 21 -11.04 13.29 0.85
CA VAL A 21 -10.50 11.93 0.74
C VAL A 21 -9.24 11.86 1.58
N LEU A 22 -9.25 10.97 2.57
CA LEU A 22 -8.11 10.60 3.39
C LEU A 22 -7.65 9.19 3.01
N ALA A 23 -6.54 9.08 2.30
CA ALA A 23 -5.91 7.83 1.92
C ALA A 23 -4.68 7.57 2.80
N LEU A 24 -4.52 6.33 3.24
CA LEU A 24 -3.53 5.95 4.25
C LEU A 24 -2.85 4.65 3.81
N ASP A 25 -1.52 4.63 3.78
CA ASP A 25 -0.81 3.37 3.78
C ASP A 25 -0.98 2.64 5.12
N PHE A 26 -0.63 1.36 5.16
CA PHE A 26 -0.81 0.54 6.36
C PHE A 26 0.49 0.33 7.13
N ASP A 27 1.48 -0.33 6.52
CA ASP A 27 2.74 -0.68 7.20
C ASP A 27 3.66 0.52 7.28
N GLY A 28 4.21 0.80 8.48
CA GLY A 28 5.03 2.00 8.70
C GLY A 28 4.22 3.30 8.85
N THR A 29 2.94 3.29 8.49
CA THR A 29 2.03 4.45 8.56
C THR A 29 0.98 4.27 9.67
N LEU A 30 0.05 3.32 9.52
CA LEU A 30 -0.98 3.01 10.52
C LEU A 30 -0.55 1.95 11.51
N ALA A 31 0.34 1.06 11.12
CA ALA A 31 0.88 -0.02 11.92
C ALA A 31 2.40 0.04 11.95
N PRO A 32 3.05 -0.12 13.10
CA PRO A 32 4.51 -0.16 13.17
C PRO A 32 5.05 -1.37 12.39
N ILE A 33 6.23 -1.20 11.80
CA ILE A 33 6.95 -2.29 11.15
C ILE A 33 7.45 -3.24 12.24
N VAL A 34 7.12 -4.52 12.11
CA VAL A 34 7.49 -5.57 13.05
C VAL A 34 8.18 -6.74 12.33
N ASP A 35 8.97 -7.53 13.06
CA ASP A 35 9.74 -8.65 12.48
C ASP A 35 8.85 -9.73 11.84
N ASP A 36 7.68 -10.00 12.43
CA ASP A 36 6.65 -10.87 11.86
C ASP A 36 5.54 -10.02 11.24
N PRO A 37 5.49 -9.88 9.90
CA PRO A 37 4.46 -9.10 9.23
C PRO A 37 3.03 -9.56 9.51
N ALA A 38 2.84 -10.84 9.90
CA ALA A 38 1.51 -11.37 10.23
C ALA A 38 1.03 -10.90 11.62
N ALA A 39 1.95 -10.49 12.49
CA ALA A 39 1.64 -9.96 13.82
C ALA A 39 1.41 -8.43 13.83
N SER A 40 1.56 -7.76 12.68
CA SER A 40 1.31 -6.32 12.55
C SER A 40 -0.15 -5.99 12.89
N THR A 41 -0.35 -4.92 13.63
CA THR A 41 -1.69 -4.40 13.99
C THR A 41 -1.70 -2.89 13.90
N MET A 42 -2.86 -2.33 13.54
CA MET A 42 -3.06 -0.89 13.54
C MET A 42 -2.81 -0.30 14.94
N ALA A 43 -2.11 0.83 15.00
CA ALA A 43 -1.93 1.57 16.25
C ALA A 43 -3.29 1.98 16.83
N GLN A 44 -3.47 1.78 18.14
CA GLN A 44 -4.72 2.05 18.84
C GLN A 44 -5.15 3.50 18.69
N GLU A 45 -4.22 4.44 18.81
CA GLU A 45 -4.47 5.87 18.70
C GLU A 45 -4.91 6.28 17.28
N SER A 46 -4.33 5.67 16.24
CA SER A 46 -4.77 5.86 14.86
C SER A 46 -6.18 5.35 14.66
N ARG A 47 -6.49 4.15 15.20
CA ARG A 47 -7.84 3.58 15.14
C ARG A 47 -8.87 4.49 15.80
N GLU A 48 -8.58 5.00 17.00
CA GLU A 48 -9.47 5.90 17.75
C GLU A 48 -9.73 7.20 16.97
N ALA A 49 -8.69 7.80 16.39
CA ALA A 49 -8.85 8.99 15.58
C ALA A 49 -9.67 8.74 14.31
N MET A 50 -9.40 7.65 13.59
CA MET A 50 -10.15 7.25 12.40
C MET A 50 -11.63 6.98 12.74
N SER A 51 -11.89 6.30 13.86
CA SER A 51 -13.25 6.02 14.33
C SER A 51 -14.08 7.29 14.59
N ARG A 52 -13.46 8.35 15.07
CA ARG A 52 -14.12 9.65 15.28
C ARG A 52 -14.51 10.33 13.95
N MET A 53 -13.75 10.07 12.89
CA MET A 53 -13.97 10.64 11.55
C MET A 53 -14.84 9.76 10.67
N ASP A 54 -15.13 8.51 11.07
CA ASP A 54 -15.85 7.55 10.26
C ASP A 54 -17.23 8.09 9.84
N GLY A 55 -17.55 7.98 8.55
CA GLY A 55 -18.78 8.49 7.95
C GLY A 55 -18.90 10.02 7.86
N LYS A 56 -17.86 10.78 8.23
CA LYS A 56 -17.85 12.25 8.17
C LYS A 56 -17.04 12.82 7.01
N LEU A 57 -16.15 12.02 6.45
CA LEU A 57 -15.35 12.34 5.28
C LEU A 57 -16.04 11.83 4.01
N ALA A 58 -15.66 12.36 2.84
CA ALA A 58 -16.12 11.83 1.56
C ALA A 58 -15.68 10.37 1.38
N ALA A 59 -14.42 10.06 1.72
CA ALA A 59 -13.93 8.70 1.88
C ALA A 59 -12.72 8.68 2.81
N MET A 60 -12.60 7.57 3.54
CA MET A 60 -11.41 7.19 4.29
C MET A 60 -10.97 5.81 3.80
N ALA A 61 -9.75 5.71 3.26
CA ALA A 61 -9.28 4.51 2.60
C ALA A 61 -7.89 4.09 3.08
N ILE A 62 -7.70 2.78 3.27
CA ILE A 62 -6.37 2.17 3.40
C ILE A 62 -5.94 1.69 2.01
N VAL A 63 -4.76 2.12 1.55
CA VAL A 63 -4.19 1.77 0.23
C VAL A 63 -2.87 1.04 0.47
N THR A 64 -2.86 -0.27 0.27
CA THR A 64 -1.73 -1.12 0.71
C THR A 64 -1.40 -2.22 -0.30
N GLY A 65 -0.17 -2.73 -0.22
CA GLY A 65 0.22 -3.96 -0.93
C GLY A 65 -0.32 -5.24 -0.29
N ARG A 66 -0.82 -5.18 0.95
CA ARG A 66 -1.40 -6.34 1.63
C ARG A 66 -2.74 -6.75 1.02
N GLU A 67 -3.07 -8.04 1.17
CA GLU A 67 -4.42 -8.56 0.86
C GLU A 67 -5.46 -7.92 1.79
N VAL A 68 -6.66 -7.68 1.28
CA VAL A 68 -7.79 -7.17 2.05
C VAL A 68 -8.06 -8.04 3.28
N ALA A 69 -8.00 -9.37 3.17
CA ALA A 69 -8.23 -10.28 4.28
C ALA A 69 -7.25 -10.05 5.45
N ALA A 70 -5.97 -9.74 5.15
CA ALA A 70 -4.98 -9.40 6.15
C ALA A 70 -5.29 -8.06 6.84
N VAL A 71 -5.59 -7.03 6.06
CA VAL A 71 -5.94 -5.70 6.60
C VAL A 71 -7.18 -5.76 7.48
N ARG A 72 -8.25 -6.45 7.05
CA ARG A 72 -9.47 -6.64 7.85
C ARG A 72 -9.18 -7.24 9.22
N ARG A 73 -8.30 -8.25 9.27
CA ARG A 73 -7.86 -8.87 10.53
C ARG A 73 -7.05 -7.91 11.39
N MET A 74 -6.09 -7.19 10.78
CA MET A 74 -5.16 -6.29 11.48
C MET A 74 -5.82 -5.00 11.98
N THR A 75 -6.88 -4.55 11.31
CA THR A 75 -7.69 -3.40 11.71
C THR A 75 -8.85 -3.79 12.62
N ALA A 76 -9.19 -5.08 12.70
CA ALA A 76 -10.38 -5.59 13.36
C ALA A 76 -11.69 -4.88 12.93
N VAL A 77 -11.75 -4.43 11.64
CA VAL A 77 -12.88 -3.66 11.12
C VAL A 77 -14.22 -4.39 11.24
N ASP A 78 -14.21 -5.71 11.12
CA ASP A 78 -15.42 -6.54 11.22
C ASP A 78 -15.83 -6.90 12.65
N GLN A 79 -14.94 -6.67 13.63
CA GLN A 79 -15.13 -7.14 15.01
C GLN A 79 -15.31 -6.00 15.99
N GLN A 80 -14.87 -4.81 15.66
CA GLN A 80 -14.91 -3.63 16.50
C GLN A 80 -15.58 -2.47 15.77
N PRO A 81 -16.50 -1.73 16.40
CA PRO A 81 -17.17 -0.60 15.80
C PRO A 81 -16.20 0.56 15.52
N GLY A 82 -16.66 1.49 14.68
CA GLY A 82 -16.01 2.77 14.42
C GLY A 82 -15.22 2.87 13.12
N LEU A 83 -15.30 1.86 12.24
CA LEU A 83 -14.73 1.90 10.90
C LEU A 83 -15.72 1.34 9.87
N GLU A 84 -17.01 1.62 10.07
CA GLU A 84 -18.11 1.10 9.26
C GLU A 84 -18.13 1.66 7.82
N HIS A 85 -17.44 2.79 7.57
CA HIS A 85 -17.32 3.40 6.25
C HIS A 85 -15.92 3.33 5.66
N LEU A 86 -15.03 2.50 6.27
CA LEU A 86 -13.68 2.31 5.78
C LEU A 86 -13.69 1.60 4.42
N VAL A 87 -12.90 2.11 3.48
CA VAL A 87 -12.55 1.43 2.23
C VAL A 87 -11.16 0.83 2.37
N VAL A 88 -10.97 -0.43 1.98
CA VAL A 88 -9.66 -1.07 1.92
C VAL A 88 -9.34 -1.39 0.47
N LEU A 89 -8.27 -0.81 -0.04
CA LEU A 89 -7.71 -1.04 -1.37
C LEU A 89 -6.45 -1.90 -1.19
N GLY A 90 -6.65 -3.21 -1.18
CA GLY A 90 -5.60 -4.22 -1.02
C GLY A 90 -4.92 -4.56 -2.34
N GLN A 91 -3.73 -5.15 -2.26
CA GLN A 91 -2.89 -5.49 -3.42
C GLN A 91 -2.80 -4.33 -4.43
N TYR A 92 -2.51 -3.12 -3.91
CA TYR A 92 -2.42 -1.89 -4.70
C TYR A 92 -3.71 -1.53 -5.46
N GLY A 93 -4.89 -1.84 -4.88
CA GLY A 93 -6.20 -1.53 -5.46
C GLY A 93 -6.83 -2.64 -6.30
N VAL A 94 -6.15 -3.78 -6.48
CA VAL A 94 -6.74 -4.95 -7.17
C VAL A 94 -7.89 -5.53 -6.38
N GLU A 95 -7.72 -5.66 -5.06
CA GLU A 95 -8.78 -6.01 -4.14
C GLU A 95 -9.40 -4.75 -3.54
N ARG A 96 -10.72 -4.75 -3.40
CA ARG A 96 -11.43 -3.66 -2.72
C ARG A 96 -12.46 -4.22 -1.76
N TYR A 97 -12.42 -3.78 -0.52
CA TYR A 97 -13.44 -4.01 0.48
C TYR A 97 -14.06 -2.68 0.91
N ASP A 98 -15.37 -2.65 0.94
CA ASP A 98 -16.16 -1.52 1.40
C ASP A 98 -16.90 -1.95 2.67
N ALA A 99 -16.51 -1.42 3.81
CA ALA A 99 -17.04 -1.81 5.10
C ALA A 99 -18.53 -1.46 5.26
N ALA A 100 -18.99 -0.36 4.64
CA ALA A 100 -20.38 0.07 4.74
C ALA A 100 -21.35 -0.91 4.07
N SER A 101 -20.96 -1.49 2.94
CA SER A 101 -21.76 -2.47 2.22
C SER A 101 -21.41 -3.92 2.55
N GLY A 102 -20.24 -4.16 3.15
CA GLY A 102 -19.67 -5.48 3.36
C GLY A 102 -19.21 -6.15 2.05
N VAL A 103 -19.18 -5.43 0.94
CA VAL A 103 -18.84 -5.97 -0.37
C VAL A 103 -17.32 -6.08 -0.50
N LEU A 104 -16.85 -7.28 -0.82
CA LEU A 104 -15.49 -7.56 -1.26
C LEU A 104 -15.48 -7.74 -2.78
N ARG A 105 -14.73 -6.89 -3.46
CA ARG A 105 -14.38 -7.08 -4.87
C ARG A 105 -12.97 -7.69 -4.89
N ASP A 106 -12.90 -8.95 -5.23
CA ASP A 106 -11.67 -9.74 -5.40
C ASP A 106 -11.75 -10.44 -6.76
N PRO A 107 -11.22 -9.82 -7.83
CA PRO A 107 -11.23 -10.41 -9.15
C PRO A 107 -10.47 -11.74 -9.17
N GLU A 108 -10.89 -12.70 -10.00
CA GLU A 108 -10.18 -13.97 -10.16
C GLU A 108 -8.69 -13.75 -10.50
N VAL A 109 -7.86 -14.66 -9.99
CA VAL A 109 -6.43 -14.69 -10.38
C VAL A 109 -6.33 -14.99 -11.87
N PRO A 110 -5.66 -14.12 -12.65
CA PRO A 110 -5.52 -14.35 -14.09
C PRO A 110 -4.88 -15.72 -14.41
N GLU A 111 -5.39 -16.37 -15.43
CA GLU A 111 -4.86 -17.66 -15.91
C GLU A 111 -3.35 -17.59 -16.18
N ALA A 112 -2.89 -16.47 -16.74
CA ALA A 112 -1.47 -16.23 -17.02
C ALA A 112 -0.59 -16.36 -15.77
N VAL A 113 -1.06 -15.89 -14.59
CA VAL A 113 -0.31 -16.00 -13.32
C VAL A 113 -0.25 -17.46 -12.86
N ARG A 114 -1.34 -18.21 -13.01
CA ARG A 114 -1.35 -19.66 -12.71
C ARG A 114 -0.40 -20.46 -13.61
N LEU A 115 -0.37 -20.13 -14.90
CA LEU A 115 0.56 -20.74 -15.86
C LEU A 115 2.01 -20.35 -15.55
N ALA A 116 2.27 -19.08 -15.18
CA ALA A 116 3.59 -18.63 -14.77
C ALA A 116 4.10 -19.42 -13.56
N LYS A 117 3.25 -19.66 -12.56
CA LYS A 117 3.61 -20.45 -11.37
C LYS A 117 4.14 -21.83 -11.78
N GLY A 118 3.41 -22.57 -12.58
CA GLY A 118 3.86 -23.91 -13.03
C GLY A 118 5.19 -23.86 -13.78
N ARG A 119 5.36 -22.91 -14.71
CA ARG A 119 6.61 -22.74 -15.45
C ARG A 119 7.79 -22.32 -14.57
N LEU A 120 7.54 -21.50 -13.53
CA LEU A 120 8.58 -21.08 -12.59
C LEU A 120 8.96 -22.20 -11.62
N GLU A 121 8.02 -23.05 -11.21
CA GLU A 121 8.31 -24.26 -10.42
C GLU A 121 9.22 -25.22 -11.21
N GLU A 122 8.90 -25.49 -12.50
CA GLU A 122 9.74 -26.28 -13.39
C GLU A 122 11.13 -25.64 -13.55
N LEU A 123 11.20 -24.32 -13.77
CA LEU A 123 12.46 -23.59 -13.88
C LEU A 123 13.33 -23.72 -12.61
N ALA A 124 12.74 -23.59 -11.42
CA ALA A 124 13.49 -23.70 -10.16
C ALA A 124 14.13 -25.10 -10.01
N GLU A 125 13.44 -26.15 -10.44
CA GLU A 125 13.97 -27.52 -10.47
C GLU A 125 15.08 -27.68 -11.52
N GLU A 126 14.91 -27.11 -12.72
CA GLU A 126 15.90 -27.15 -13.79
C GLU A 126 17.21 -26.49 -13.40
N LEU A 127 17.14 -25.28 -12.82
CA LEU A 127 18.31 -24.53 -12.34
C LEU A 127 19.15 -25.40 -11.39
N GLY A 128 18.50 -26.02 -10.40
CA GLY A 128 19.20 -26.89 -9.44
C GLY A 128 19.76 -28.20 -10.01
N ARG A 129 19.26 -28.65 -11.19
CA ARG A 129 19.80 -29.80 -11.94
C ARG A 129 20.96 -29.42 -12.84
N GLU A 130 20.88 -28.22 -13.45
CA GLU A 130 21.91 -27.71 -14.38
C GLU A 130 23.17 -27.28 -13.66
N ASP A 131 23.00 -26.56 -12.51
CA ASP A 131 24.11 -26.12 -11.70
C ASP A 131 23.83 -26.32 -10.19
N PRO A 132 24.70 -27.08 -9.47
CA PRO A 132 24.54 -27.26 -8.02
C PRO A 132 24.55 -25.96 -7.20
N ARG A 133 25.14 -24.85 -7.73
CA ARG A 133 25.14 -23.53 -7.07
C ARG A 133 23.74 -22.94 -6.98
N ASP A 134 22.85 -23.26 -7.93
CA ASP A 134 21.50 -22.74 -8.04
C ASP A 134 20.49 -23.61 -7.27
N LYS A 135 20.94 -24.74 -6.72
CA LYS A 135 20.10 -25.62 -5.91
C LYS A 135 19.61 -24.88 -4.65
N GLY A 136 18.29 -24.86 -4.47
CA GLY A 136 17.65 -24.20 -3.34
C GLY A 136 16.81 -22.98 -3.77
N CYS A 137 16.70 -22.70 -5.08
CA CYS A 137 15.66 -21.81 -5.60
C CYS A 137 14.27 -22.37 -5.24
N TRP A 138 13.34 -21.48 -4.90
CA TRP A 138 11.99 -21.89 -4.55
C TRP A 138 10.97 -20.83 -4.98
N ILE A 139 9.71 -21.25 -5.13
CA ILE A 139 8.62 -20.41 -5.59
C ILE A 139 7.72 -20.02 -4.42
N GLU A 140 7.42 -18.72 -4.32
CA GLU A 140 6.41 -18.19 -3.43
C GLU A 140 5.18 -17.79 -4.27
N ASP A 141 4.04 -18.37 -3.93
CA ASP A 141 2.75 -17.99 -4.48
C ASP A 141 2.14 -16.88 -3.61
N LYS A 142 2.00 -15.69 -4.20
CA LYS A 142 1.38 -14.51 -3.58
C LYS A 142 -0.04 -14.27 -4.10
N GLY A 143 -0.68 -15.29 -4.68
CA GLY A 143 -1.99 -15.21 -5.30
C GLY A 143 -1.95 -14.54 -6.68
N ARG A 144 -1.79 -13.23 -6.76
CA ARG A 144 -1.75 -12.46 -8.03
C ARG A 144 -0.35 -12.20 -8.56
N ALA A 145 0.64 -12.61 -7.83
CA ALA A 145 2.03 -12.60 -8.20
C ALA A 145 2.69 -13.91 -7.82
N VAL A 146 3.75 -14.27 -8.51
CA VAL A 146 4.57 -15.44 -8.21
C VAL A 146 6.02 -15.02 -8.18
N ALA A 147 6.73 -15.36 -7.13
CA ALA A 147 8.11 -14.97 -6.95
C ALA A 147 9.05 -16.16 -6.95
N LEU A 148 10.14 -16.06 -7.71
CA LEU A 148 11.26 -16.98 -7.64
C LEU A 148 12.32 -16.42 -6.71
N HIS A 149 12.59 -17.13 -5.62
CA HIS A 149 13.58 -16.77 -4.61
C HIS A 149 14.86 -17.59 -4.80
N THR A 150 16.00 -16.90 -4.68
CA THR A 150 17.32 -17.54 -4.76
C THR A 150 18.09 -17.52 -3.43
N ARG A 151 17.53 -16.89 -2.38
CA ARG A 151 18.21 -16.71 -1.10
C ARG A 151 18.71 -18.01 -0.46
N ARG A 152 18.08 -19.15 -0.72
CA ARG A 152 18.46 -20.46 -0.19
C ARG A 152 19.39 -21.25 -1.12
N ALA A 153 19.72 -20.70 -2.29
CA ALA A 153 20.71 -21.31 -3.19
C ALA A 153 22.12 -21.24 -2.58
N SER A 154 22.99 -22.14 -2.99
CA SER A 154 24.40 -22.16 -2.51
C SER A 154 25.16 -20.89 -2.94
N ASP A 155 24.80 -20.34 -4.11
CA ASP A 155 25.24 -19.01 -4.58
C ASP A 155 24.01 -18.21 -5.05
N PRO A 156 23.38 -17.43 -4.14
CA PRO A 156 22.15 -16.68 -4.47
C PRO A 156 22.32 -15.68 -5.61
N THR A 157 23.50 -15.09 -5.74
CA THR A 157 23.79 -14.07 -6.78
C THR A 157 23.92 -14.75 -8.15
N HIS A 158 24.62 -15.87 -8.24
CA HIS A 158 24.72 -16.66 -9.45
C HIS A 158 23.32 -17.18 -9.88
N ALA A 159 22.59 -17.76 -8.93
CA ALA A 159 21.25 -18.29 -9.18
C ALA A 159 20.28 -17.22 -9.72
N LEU A 160 20.33 -16.01 -9.16
CA LEU A 160 19.50 -14.90 -9.64
C LEU A 160 19.91 -14.48 -11.07
N ALA A 161 21.21 -14.34 -11.33
CA ALA A 161 21.71 -13.96 -12.65
C ALA A 161 21.32 -15.00 -13.73
N THR A 162 21.30 -16.28 -13.37
CA THR A 162 20.90 -17.39 -14.27
C THR A 162 19.37 -17.41 -14.46
N ALA A 163 18.60 -17.17 -13.40
CA ALA A 163 17.14 -17.23 -13.41
C ALA A 163 16.49 -16.06 -14.17
N VAL A 164 16.97 -14.82 -13.95
CA VAL A 164 16.34 -13.60 -14.45
C VAL A 164 16.01 -13.61 -15.95
N PRO A 165 16.92 -13.96 -16.88
CA PRO A 165 16.59 -13.98 -18.30
C PRO A 165 15.45 -14.95 -18.62
N ARG A 166 15.44 -16.15 -18.00
CA ARG A 166 14.44 -17.20 -18.21
C ARG A 166 13.08 -16.82 -17.63
N VAL A 167 13.07 -16.20 -16.44
CA VAL A 167 11.84 -15.67 -15.82
C VAL A 167 11.22 -14.56 -16.69
N ARG A 168 12.04 -13.66 -17.24
CA ARG A 168 11.58 -12.59 -18.15
C ARG A 168 11.00 -13.14 -19.44
N GLU A 169 11.57 -14.23 -19.98
CA GLU A 169 11.02 -14.93 -21.14
C GLU A 169 9.64 -15.51 -20.82
N ILE A 170 9.50 -16.21 -19.69
CA ILE A 170 8.22 -16.73 -19.22
C ILE A 170 7.18 -15.63 -19.07
N ALA A 171 7.56 -14.51 -18.47
CA ALA A 171 6.67 -13.37 -18.26
C ALA A 171 6.24 -12.74 -19.59
N THR A 172 7.18 -12.58 -20.53
CA THR A 172 6.89 -12.03 -21.87
C THR A 172 5.91 -12.91 -22.64
N ASP A 173 6.10 -14.24 -22.62
CA ASP A 173 5.22 -15.19 -23.28
C ASP A 173 3.77 -15.16 -22.75
N LEU A 174 3.61 -14.77 -21.48
CA LEU A 174 2.33 -14.76 -20.79
C LEU A 174 1.73 -13.35 -20.62
N ASP A 175 2.37 -12.32 -21.23
CA ASP A 175 1.99 -10.92 -21.08
C ASP A 175 1.93 -10.47 -19.61
N LEU A 176 2.97 -10.86 -18.85
CA LEU A 176 3.14 -10.54 -17.43
C LEU A 176 4.32 -9.60 -17.21
N HIS A 177 4.33 -8.92 -16.09
CA HIS A 177 5.39 -7.99 -15.68
C HIS A 177 6.35 -8.65 -14.70
N CYS A 178 7.65 -8.29 -14.81
CA CYS A 178 8.68 -8.68 -13.86
C CYS A 178 9.09 -7.50 -12.98
N GLU A 179 9.26 -7.80 -11.70
CA GLU A 179 9.86 -6.89 -10.73
C GLU A 179 11.08 -7.51 -10.09
N ASP A 180 12.21 -6.80 -10.17
CA ASP A 180 13.48 -7.28 -9.62
C ASP A 180 13.60 -6.88 -8.15
N GLY A 181 14.11 -7.82 -7.32
CA GLY A 181 14.40 -7.56 -5.93
C GLY A 181 15.70 -8.26 -5.48
N ARG A 182 16.07 -8.07 -4.22
CA ARG A 182 17.28 -8.67 -3.66
C ARG A 182 17.09 -10.18 -3.46
N ASN A 183 17.74 -11.00 -4.29
CA ASN A 183 17.63 -12.47 -4.31
C ASN A 183 16.21 -12.98 -4.62
N ILE A 184 15.46 -12.20 -5.41
CA ILE A 184 14.09 -12.51 -5.82
C ILE A 184 13.81 -11.85 -7.17
N ILE A 185 13.00 -12.51 -7.99
CA ILE A 185 12.31 -11.91 -9.13
C ILE A 185 10.84 -12.30 -9.05
N GLU A 186 9.97 -11.30 -9.14
CA GLU A 186 8.53 -11.45 -9.06
C GLU A 186 7.89 -11.29 -10.44
N VAL A 187 6.88 -12.11 -10.73
CA VAL A 187 6.08 -12.04 -11.96
C VAL A 187 4.63 -11.79 -11.57
N LYS A 188 4.01 -10.76 -12.17
CA LYS A 188 2.64 -10.33 -11.86
C LYS A 188 1.86 -9.88 -13.10
N SER A 189 0.51 -9.95 -13.04
CA SER A 189 -0.37 -9.69 -14.19
C SER A 189 -0.57 -8.22 -14.50
N ALA A 190 -0.35 -7.33 -13.54
CA ALA A 190 -0.54 -5.90 -13.73
C ALA A 190 0.47 -5.11 -12.88
N VAL A 191 0.89 -3.97 -13.38
CA VAL A 191 1.56 -2.95 -12.58
C VAL A 191 0.45 -2.09 -11.99
N THR A 192 -0.27 -2.62 -10.99
CA THR A 192 -1.13 -1.79 -10.15
C THR A 192 -0.25 -1.06 -9.15
N THR A 193 -0.50 0.22 -8.99
CA THR A 193 0.23 1.08 -8.07
C THR A 193 -0.76 1.77 -7.13
N LYS A 194 -0.28 2.19 -5.96
CA LYS A 194 -1.10 3.00 -5.04
C LYS A 194 -1.61 4.27 -5.73
N ALA A 195 -0.89 4.80 -6.72
CA ALA A 195 -1.34 5.94 -7.53
C ALA A 195 -2.60 5.63 -8.33
N GLN A 196 -2.64 4.47 -8.98
CA GLN A 196 -3.82 4.07 -9.76
C GLN A 196 -5.03 3.87 -8.85
N ALA A 197 -4.86 3.15 -7.73
CA ALA A 197 -5.90 2.96 -6.74
C ALA A 197 -6.45 4.29 -6.19
N LEU A 198 -5.55 5.25 -5.91
CA LEU A 198 -5.95 6.58 -5.45
C LEU A 198 -6.69 7.38 -6.54
N ARG A 199 -6.25 7.32 -7.81
CA ARG A 199 -6.95 8.00 -8.92
C ARG A 199 -8.35 7.43 -9.13
N GLU A 200 -8.52 6.11 -9.09
CA GLU A 200 -9.84 5.47 -9.19
C GLU A 200 -10.77 5.94 -8.05
N LEU A 201 -10.26 6.06 -6.84
CA LEU A 201 -11.03 6.58 -5.70
C LEU A 201 -11.38 8.07 -5.88
N ILE A 202 -10.46 8.89 -6.40
CA ILE A 202 -10.70 10.30 -6.71
C ILE A 202 -11.81 10.44 -7.78
N ASP A 203 -11.75 9.65 -8.84
CA ASP A 203 -12.73 9.69 -9.92
C ASP A 203 -14.13 9.25 -9.46
N GLU A 204 -14.20 8.33 -8.49
CA GLU A 204 -15.46 7.87 -7.91
C GLU A 204 -16.08 8.89 -6.93
N VAL A 205 -15.25 9.52 -6.10
CA VAL A 205 -15.69 10.34 -4.97
C VAL A 205 -15.77 11.83 -5.33
N GLU A 206 -14.99 12.28 -6.33
CA GLU A 206 -14.86 13.70 -6.75
C GLU A 206 -14.60 14.64 -5.56
N PRO A 207 -13.51 14.42 -4.77
CA PRO A 207 -13.25 15.20 -3.57
C PRO A 207 -12.88 16.66 -3.88
N GLN A 208 -12.91 17.51 -2.87
CA GLN A 208 -12.30 18.85 -2.94
C GLN A 208 -10.96 18.91 -2.21
N ILE A 209 -10.74 18.04 -1.23
CA ILE A 209 -9.52 17.98 -0.42
C ILE A 209 -8.96 16.56 -0.49
N LEU A 210 -7.66 16.43 -0.78
CA LEU A 210 -6.99 15.15 -0.91
C LEU A 210 -5.81 15.05 0.05
N ILE A 211 -5.79 14.03 0.91
CA ILE A 211 -4.69 13.75 1.84
C ILE A 211 -4.21 12.31 1.63
N MET A 212 -2.89 12.12 1.46
CA MET A 212 -2.26 10.81 1.43
C MET A 212 -1.17 10.73 2.48
N CYS A 213 -1.22 9.66 3.30
CA CYS A 213 -0.20 9.33 4.28
C CYS A 213 0.56 8.08 3.84
N GLY A 214 1.89 8.09 3.90
CA GLY A 214 2.75 6.97 3.55
C GLY A 214 4.11 7.06 4.22
N ASP A 215 4.94 6.01 4.12
CA ASP A 215 6.26 5.95 4.80
C ASP A 215 7.41 5.55 3.87
N ASP A 216 7.13 4.86 2.77
CA ASP A 216 8.17 4.27 1.92
C ASP A 216 8.10 4.70 0.45
N LEU A 217 9.12 4.28 -0.34
CA LEU A 217 9.19 4.60 -1.77
C LEU A 217 8.04 4.01 -2.60
N GLY A 218 7.34 2.99 -2.10
CA GLY A 218 6.14 2.43 -2.72
C GLY A 218 4.94 3.39 -2.66
N ASP A 219 4.98 4.38 -1.74
CA ASP A 219 3.95 5.42 -1.62
C ASP A 219 4.19 6.62 -2.53
N VAL A 220 5.42 6.81 -3.00
CA VAL A 220 5.79 7.97 -3.82
C VAL A 220 4.83 8.18 -4.99
N PRO A 221 4.44 7.16 -5.77
CA PRO A 221 3.49 7.36 -6.86
C PRO A 221 2.14 7.95 -6.41
N ALA A 222 1.63 7.56 -5.23
CA ALA A 222 0.39 8.11 -4.68
C ALA A 222 0.60 9.53 -4.10
N LEU A 223 1.74 9.79 -3.48
CA LEU A 223 2.11 11.14 -3.03
C LEU A 223 2.26 12.11 -4.21
N GLU A 224 2.75 11.65 -5.36
CA GLU A 224 2.82 12.44 -6.60
C GLU A 224 1.43 12.78 -7.14
N VAL A 225 0.45 11.90 -7.03
CA VAL A 225 -0.96 12.22 -7.36
C VAL A 225 -1.46 13.41 -6.53
N VAL A 226 -1.14 13.43 -5.23
CA VAL A 226 -1.49 14.57 -4.36
C VAL A 226 -0.72 15.83 -4.74
N ALA A 227 0.56 15.71 -5.14
CA ALA A 227 1.33 16.86 -5.62
C ALA A 227 0.70 17.47 -6.89
N GLU A 228 0.28 16.64 -7.85
CA GLU A 228 -0.46 17.09 -9.05
C GLU A 228 -1.77 17.79 -8.65
N TRP A 229 -2.52 17.25 -7.68
CA TRP A 229 -3.74 17.82 -7.14
C TRP A 229 -3.51 19.22 -6.57
N ILE A 230 -2.47 19.38 -5.74
CA ILE A 230 -2.09 20.68 -5.16
C ILE A 230 -1.65 21.65 -6.24
N ASN A 231 -0.86 21.21 -7.22
CA ASN A 231 -0.39 22.04 -8.34
C ASN A 231 -1.54 22.52 -9.26
N ALA A 232 -2.65 21.77 -9.29
CA ALA A 232 -3.88 22.16 -9.97
C ALA A 232 -4.71 23.22 -9.19
N GLY A 233 -4.25 23.61 -7.99
CA GLY A 233 -4.86 24.65 -7.15
C GLY A 233 -5.86 24.12 -6.13
N HIS A 234 -5.91 22.81 -5.89
CA HIS A 234 -6.81 22.21 -4.90
C HIS A 234 -6.10 22.02 -3.55
N PRO A 235 -6.82 22.13 -2.42
CA PRO A 235 -6.27 21.79 -1.12
C PRO A 235 -5.89 20.30 -1.04
N GLY A 236 -4.71 20.01 -0.49
CA GLY A 236 -4.23 18.64 -0.29
C GLY A 236 -3.03 18.61 0.64
N ALA A 237 -2.61 17.42 1.05
CA ALA A 237 -1.38 17.24 1.82
C ALA A 237 -0.75 15.87 1.58
N ARG A 238 0.55 15.86 1.38
CA ARG A 238 1.42 14.68 1.40
C ARG A 238 1.99 14.55 2.80
N VAL A 239 1.54 13.56 3.53
CA VAL A 239 1.94 13.32 4.92
C VAL A 239 2.87 12.12 4.97
N VAL A 240 4.07 12.28 5.46
CA VAL A 240 5.07 11.21 5.51
C VAL A 240 5.36 10.80 6.95
N SER A 241 5.19 9.50 7.21
CA SER A 241 5.67 8.82 8.40
C SER A 241 7.17 8.59 8.25
N PHE A 242 7.97 9.39 8.92
CA PHE A 242 9.41 9.43 8.71
C PHE A 242 10.17 8.69 9.82
N SER A 243 10.87 7.60 9.47
CA SER A 243 11.69 6.82 10.39
C SER A 243 13.19 7.12 10.30
N GLY A 244 13.62 7.87 9.28
CA GLY A 244 15.04 8.11 8.97
C GLY A 244 15.69 6.98 8.16
N GLU A 245 15.04 5.86 7.95
CA GLU A 245 15.59 4.74 7.16
C GLU A 245 15.59 5.06 5.66
N GLN A 246 14.65 5.88 5.22
CA GLN A 246 14.52 6.34 3.82
C GLN A 246 14.54 7.88 3.77
N PRO A 247 15.73 8.51 3.84
CA PRO A 247 15.85 9.97 3.92
C PRO A 247 15.17 10.73 2.77
N LEU A 248 15.10 10.13 1.59
CA LEU A 248 14.47 10.71 0.39
C LEU A 248 12.97 10.98 0.58
N MET A 249 12.30 10.27 1.49
CA MET A 249 10.87 10.46 1.73
C MET A 249 10.54 11.88 2.23
N ALA A 250 11.48 12.55 2.90
CA ALA A 250 11.29 13.93 3.33
C ALA A 250 11.07 14.91 2.16
N ASP A 251 11.59 14.63 0.97
CA ASP A 251 11.43 15.47 -0.23
C ASP A 251 10.01 15.39 -0.82
N TYR A 252 9.28 14.34 -0.50
CA TYR A 252 7.90 14.14 -0.93
C TYR A 252 6.86 14.64 0.06
N ALA A 253 7.28 15.20 1.22
CA ALA A 253 6.40 15.57 2.30
C ALA A 253 6.04 17.05 2.32
N ASP A 254 4.76 17.35 2.52
CA ASP A 254 4.28 18.66 2.97
C ASP A 254 4.20 18.71 4.51
N VAL A 255 3.92 17.53 5.11
CA VAL A 255 3.90 17.32 6.56
C VAL A 255 4.74 16.08 6.89
N ILE A 256 5.72 16.25 7.78
CA ILE A 256 6.55 15.15 8.28
C ILE A 256 6.05 14.77 9.68
N CYS A 257 5.75 13.50 9.86
CA CYS A 257 5.35 12.89 11.12
C CYS A 257 6.45 11.94 11.61
N ASP A 258 6.70 11.91 12.91
CA ASP A 258 7.69 11.01 13.50
C ASP A 258 7.08 9.61 13.66
N GLN A 259 7.34 8.74 12.70
CA GLN A 259 6.87 7.36 12.63
C GLN A 259 5.33 7.24 12.79
N THR A 260 4.84 6.07 13.19
CA THR A 260 3.40 5.80 13.37
C THR A 260 2.78 6.63 14.50
N GLU A 261 3.54 6.99 15.52
CA GLU A 261 3.10 7.86 16.62
C GLU A 261 2.80 9.27 16.12
N GLY A 262 3.64 9.79 15.24
CA GLY A 262 3.43 11.09 14.60
C GLY A 262 2.21 11.09 13.67
N ILE A 263 1.97 9.99 12.94
CA ILE A 263 0.75 9.79 12.14
C ILE A 263 -0.47 9.76 13.04
N SER A 264 -0.42 9.00 14.15
CA SER A 264 -1.53 8.95 15.13
C SER A 264 -1.86 10.34 15.68
N ALA A 265 -0.84 11.15 15.96
CA ALA A 265 -1.02 12.54 16.40
C ALA A 265 -1.64 13.43 15.30
N PHE A 266 -1.21 13.27 14.04
CA PHE A 266 -1.79 13.98 12.91
C PHE A 266 -3.27 13.63 12.71
N LEU A 267 -3.61 12.33 12.75
CA LEU A 267 -4.99 11.86 12.63
C LEU A 267 -5.88 12.36 13.77
N ARG A 268 -5.35 12.44 14.99
CA ARG A 268 -6.08 13.02 16.12
C ARG A 268 -6.37 14.49 15.89
N ASP A 269 -5.38 15.28 15.43
CA ASP A 269 -5.57 16.69 15.12
C ASP A 269 -6.62 16.89 14.01
N LEU A 270 -6.63 15.99 13.00
CA LEU A 270 -7.64 15.96 11.95
C LEU A 270 -9.04 15.65 12.53
N ALA A 271 -9.14 14.61 13.37
CA ALA A 271 -10.39 14.24 14.02
C ALA A 271 -10.95 15.36 14.90
N ASP A 272 -10.08 16.09 15.60
CA ASP A 272 -10.46 17.26 16.39
C ASP A 272 -11.09 18.36 15.51
N ARG A 273 -10.59 18.55 14.28
CA ARG A 273 -11.14 19.52 13.32
C ARG A 273 -12.45 19.06 12.67
N VAL A 274 -12.55 17.78 12.36
CA VAL A 274 -13.76 17.19 11.76
C VAL A 274 -14.91 17.11 12.76
N CYS A 275 -14.62 16.96 14.05
CA CYS A 275 -15.60 16.73 15.11
C CYS A 275 -15.94 17.98 15.94
N VAL A 276 -15.49 19.17 15.54
CA VAL A 276 -15.94 20.41 16.20
C VAL A 276 -17.45 20.56 15.98
N GLU A 277 -18.23 20.50 17.04
CA GLU A 277 -19.65 20.87 17.02
C GLU A 277 -19.74 22.37 16.65
N MET A 278 -20.37 22.68 15.54
CA MET A 278 -20.72 24.05 15.16
C MET A 278 -21.83 24.56 16.05
#